data_42b511653a02ad17f7eec5c5552ea541
#
_entry.id   42b511653a02ad17f7eec5c5552ea541
#
_cell.length_a   1.000
_cell.length_b   1.000
_cell.length_c   1.000
_cell.angle_alpha   90.00
_cell.angle_beta   90.00
_cell.angle_gamma   90.00
#
_symmetry.space_group_name_H-M   'P 1'
#
loop_
_entity.id
_entity.type
_entity.pdbx_description
1 polymer ?
#
loop_
_entity_poly.entity_id
_entity_poly.type
_entity_poly.pdbx_seq_one_letter_code
_entity_poly.pdbx_strand_id
1 'polypeptide(L)'
;TPVETYVKRAKYWGHKAIGITDHGVVQAFPDAQGIADKTGVKVLYGCEGYMVNDMGDVVTNAKSQSLDDTYVVFDLETTGLRKAVDKIIEIGAVKVKDGKIIDRFSTFINPCRELDEKIVKLTKITDDMVKDAPLEDEKLPEFIEWCGDSVLVAHNAGFDVGFVRQWAVNHGQQIENTIIDTVELGKTLIPDLNNYKLDTLCSRLGVSLENHHRAVEDAEATAELFLKMLFMLKEQNITSLDDINELASKNIDKRKIKKYYHIIIYAVNQKGLYNLYKLVSESNLKYYLRRPKIPKSELIKYREGLIFGSACEAGDLYTAVYEQWPEDDLKKIVDFYDYLEIQPLGNNFYMINNQSKSGKSVESVDKLIEINKKIVELGDTYGKPVVATCDTHFIDPEDEVFRRIVQTGEGFKDVDNQAPLFYRTTDEMLKEFEYLGKEKAYEVVVTNTNKIADMMEHIEPVPKETYPPHMENANEDFERISMETAESIYGSPLPEVVEKRLRRELDSIIGNGYAVLYMIAQKLVKDSNDHGYIVGSRGSVGSSFAATMAGITEVNPLPPHYVCPNCAYSEFLE
;
A
#
# COMPACT_ATOMS: atom_id res chain seq x y z
N THR A 1 -6.76 5.33 -21.27
CA THR A 1 -8.15 5.61 -21.74
C THR A 1 -8.84 6.50 -20.71
N PRO A 2 -9.53 7.59 -21.10
CA PRO A 2 -10.28 8.45 -20.18
C PRO A 2 -11.41 7.67 -19.46
N VAL A 3 -11.64 7.97 -18.18
CA VAL A 3 -12.65 7.30 -17.34
C VAL A 3 -14.06 7.41 -17.92
N GLU A 4 -14.38 8.54 -18.58
CA GLU A 4 -15.66 8.70 -19.26
C GLU A 4 -15.95 7.61 -20.28
N THR A 5 -14.93 7.12 -21.00
CA THR A 5 -15.09 6.08 -22.03
C THR A 5 -15.53 4.76 -21.39
N TYR A 6 -14.95 4.40 -20.24
CA TYR A 6 -15.35 3.21 -19.48
C TYR A 6 -16.78 3.30 -18.98
N VAL A 7 -17.18 4.42 -18.38
CA VAL A 7 -18.53 4.60 -17.85
C VAL A 7 -19.57 4.60 -18.97
N LYS A 8 -19.28 5.23 -20.13
CA LYS A 8 -20.14 5.19 -21.32
C LYS A 8 -20.27 3.77 -21.89
N ARG A 9 -19.17 3.00 -21.92
CA ARG A 9 -19.17 1.60 -22.38
C ARG A 9 -19.97 0.72 -21.42
N ALA A 10 -19.83 0.90 -20.10
CA ALA A 10 -20.63 0.22 -19.07
C ALA A 10 -22.12 0.51 -19.27
N LYS A 11 -22.49 1.76 -19.51
CA LYS A 11 -23.89 2.14 -19.85
C LYS A 11 -24.40 1.47 -21.10
N TYR A 12 -23.60 1.45 -22.16
CA TYR A 12 -23.97 0.82 -23.44
C TYR A 12 -24.22 -0.69 -23.28
N TRP A 13 -23.42 -1.37 -22.46
CA TRP A 13 -23.59 -2.80 -22.17
C TRP A 13 -24.67 -3.09 -21.11
N GLY A 14 -25.28 -2.06 -20.51
CA GLY A 14 -26.32 -2.21 -19.50
C GLY A 14 -25.82 -2.58 -18.12
N HIS A 15 -24.53 -2.35 -17.82
CA HIS A 15 -23.99 -2.54 -16.49
C HIS A 15 -24.62 -1.55 -15.51
N LYS A 16 -24.95 -2.01 -14.30
CA LYS A 16 -25.53 -1.17 -13.24
C LYS A 16 -24.50 -0.30 -12.57
N ALA A 17 -23.28 -0.83 -12.44
CA ALA A 17 -22.18 -0.17 -11.75
C ALA A 17 -20.84 -0.46 -12.43
N ILE A 18 -19.83 0.39 -12.14
CA ILE A 18 -18.44 0.20 -12.53
C ILE A 18 -17.54 0.64 -11.38
N GLY A 19 -16.51 -0.15 -11.05
CA GLY A 19 -15.48 0.20 -10.08
C GLY A 19 -14.33 0.95 -10.73
N ILE A 20 -13.81 1.95 -10.04
CA ILE A 20 -12.61 2.71 -10.44
C ILE A 20 -11.58 2.55 -9.33
N THR A 21 -10.40 2.00 -9.68
CA THR A 21 -9.37 1.64 -8.73
C THR A 21 -7.98 1.93 -9.31
N ASP A 22 -7.72 3.18 -9.66
CA ASP A 22 -6.41 3.59 -10.16
C ASP A 22 -5.31 3.33 -9.13
N HIS A 23 -4.10 3.03 -9.61
CA HIS A 23 -2.94 2.71 -8.78
C HIS A 23 -2.46 3.92 -7.92
N GLY A 24 -2.70 3.86 -6.63
CA GLY A 24 -2.19 4.82 -5.63
C GLY A 24 -2.74 6.24 -5.71
N VAL A 25 -3.76 6.47 -6.54
CA VAL A 25 -4.33 7.80 -6.81
C VAL A 25 -5.86 7.75 -6.94
N VAL A 26 -6.49 8.93 -6.90
CA VAL A 26 -7.96 9.13 -7.01
C VAL A 26 -8.33 10.26 -7.99
N GLN A 27 -7.42 10.60 -8.90
CA GLN A 27 -7.59 11.76 -9.80
C GLN A 27 -8.74 11.62 -10.80
N ALA A 28 -9.16 10.39 -11.12
CA ALA A 28 -10.30 10.15 -12.02
C ALA A 28 -11.67 10.45 -11.39
N PHE A 29 -11.75 10.65 -10.07
CA PHE A 29 -13.04 10.77 -9.36
C PHE A 29 -13.91 11.95 -9.83
N PRO A 30 -13.40 13.17 -10.06
CA PRO A 30 -14.22 14.28 -10.54
C PRO A 30 -14.86 14.01 -11.90
N ASP A 31 -14.08 13.48 -12.85
CA ASP A 31 -14.57 13.14 -14.19
C ASP A 31 -15.56 11.98 -14.14
N ALA A 32 -15.29 10.97 -13.28
CA ALA A 32 -16.16 9.84 -13.04
C ALA A 32 -17.51 10.26 -12.47
N GLN A 33 -17.53 11.19 -11.51
CA GLN A 33 -18.76 11.77 -10.95
C GLN A 33 -19.54 12.50 -12.04
N GLY A 34 -18.87 13.37 -12.80
CA GLY A 34 -19.50 14.15 -13.85
C GLY A 34 -20.15 13.31 -14.96
N ILE A 35 -19.57 12.14 -15.29
CA ILE A 35 -20.17 11.23 -16.28
C ILE A 35 -21.21 10.29 -15.65
N ALA A 36 -21.04 9.89 -14.39
CA ALA A 36 -22.04 9.13 -13.63
C ALA A 36 -23.38 9.88 -13.55
N ASP A 37 -23.34 11.17 -13.19
CA ASP A 37 -24.52 12.05 -13.13
C ASP A 37 -25.27 12.13 -14.48
N LYS A 38 -24.52 12.09 -15.61
CA LYS A 38 -25.10 12.14 -16.97
C LYS A 38 -25.65 10.80 -17.44
N THR A 39 -25.04 9.70 -17.03
CA THR A 39 -25.36 8.36 -17.56
C THR A 39 -26.29 7.56 -16.65
N GLY A 40 -26.32 7.88 -15.35
CA GLY A 40 -27.00 7.12 -14.32
C GLY A 40 -26.34 5.78 -13.98
N VAL A 41 -25.09 5.55 -14.43
CA VAL A 41 -24.28 4.38 -14.02
C VAL A 41 -23.71 4.66 -12.65
N LYS A 42 -23.88 3.72 -11.71
CA LYS A 42 -23.28 3.81 -10.38
C LYS A 42 -21.76 3.62 -10.47
N VAL A 43 -21.01 4.59 -9.98
CA VAL A 43 -19.55 4.48 -9.87
C VAL A 43 -19.17 4.07 -8.45
N LEU A 44 -18.35 3.04 -8.33
CA LEU A 44 -17.75 2.60 -7.09
C LEU A 44 -16.37 3.24 -6.99
N TYR A 45 -16.20 4.12 -6.01
CA TYR A 45 -14.97 4.93 -5.84
C TYR A 45 -13.97 4.19 -4.98
N GLY A 46 -12.83 3.82 -5.54
CA GLY A 46 -11.77 3.08 -4.88
C GLY A 46 -10.38 3.43 -5.38
N CYS A 47 -9.40 2.75 -4.82
CA CYS A 47 -7.99 2.89 -5.18
C CYS A 47 -7.32 1.52 -5.07
N GLU A 48 -6.45 1.18 -6.01
CA GLU A 48 -5.53 0.08 -5.85
C GLU A 48 -4.29 0.58 -5.11
N GLY A 49 -4.15 0.19 -3.83
CA GLY A 49 -3.09 0.65 -2.94
C GLY A 49 -1.85 -0.26 -2.97
N TYR A 50 -0.71 0.29 -2.58
CA TYR A 50 0.54 -0.45 -2.36
C TYR A 50 0.72 -0.73 -0.87
N MET A 51 0.05 -1.77 -0.36
CA MET A 51 0.10 -2.15 1.04
C MET A 51 1.49 -2.67 1.43
N VAL A 52 2.02 -2.17 2.55
CA VAL A 52 3.21 -2.73 3.19
C VAL A 52 2.83 -3.28 4.57
N ASN A 53 3.34 -4.47 4.89
CA ASN A 53 3.17 -5.02 6.23
C ASN A 53 4.19 -4.35 7.16
N ASP A 54 3.72 -3.38 7.94
CA ASP A 54 4.47 -2.67 8.97
C ASP A 54 4.16 -3.19 10.38
N MET A 55 3.28 -4.17 10.45
CA MET A 55 2.93 -4.89 11.67
C MET A 55 3.76 -6.17 11.81
N GLY A 56 4.96 -6.18 11.15
CA GLY A 56 5.83 -7.33 11.16
C GLY A 56 5.97 -7.86 12.58
N ASP A 57 5.43 -9.04 12.81
CA ASP A 57 5.49 -9.70 14.10
C ASP A 57 6.93 -10.16 14.33
N VAL A 58 7.71 -9.37 15.06
CA VAL A 58 9.01 -9.81 15.61
C VAL A 58 8.77 -11.05 16.44
N VAL A 59 7.68 -11.02 17.19
CA VAL A 59 7.20 -12.13 18.03
C VAL A 59 5.82 -12.56 17.54
N THR A 60 5.70 -13.81 17.10
CA THR A 60 4.42 -14.41 16.71
C THR A 60 3.95 -15.35 17.82
N ASN A 61 2.66 -15.39 18.05
CA ASN A 61 2.03 -16.26 19.03
C ASN A 61 2.58 -16.10 20.46
N ALA A 62 2.81 -14.84 20.89
CA ALA A 62 3.25 -14.52 22.25
C ALA A 62 2.24 -15.02 23.30
N LYS A 63 2.77 -15.55 24.39
CA LYS A 63 2.00 -16.13 25.51
C LYS A 63 2.36 -15.45 26.84
N SER A 64 2.64 -14.14 26.80
CA SER A 64 3.06 -13.36 27.96
C SER A 64 4.35 -13.86 28.63
N GLN A 65 5.27 -14.43 27.84
CA GLN A 65 6.58 -14.88 28.34
C GLN A 65 7.48 -13.70 28.66
N SER A 66 8.36 -13.89 29.64
CA SER A 66 9.45 -12.96 29.96
C SER A 66 10.61 -13.12 28.98
N LEU A 67 11.55 -12.15 28.99
CA LEU A 67 12.80 -12.27 28.23
C LEU A 67 13.79 -13.33 28.80
N ASP A 68 13.50 -13.93 29.94
CA ASP A 68 14.35 -14.95 30.59
C ASP A 68 13.81 -16.37 30.38
N ASP A 69 13.02 -16.58 29.33
CA ASP A 69 12.46 -17.89 28.99
C ASP A 69 13.50 -18.81 28.34
N THR A 70 13.11 -20.05 28.04
CA THR A 70 13.93 -21.00 27.31
C THR A 70 13.70 -20.82 25.82
N TYR A 71 14.78 -20.69 25.05
CA TYR A 71 14.74 -20.51 23.61
C TYR A 71 15.35 -21.69 22.87
N VAL A 72 14.73 -22.08 21.76
CA VAL A 72 15.34 -22.96 20.76
C VAL A 72 15.65 -22.11 19.53
N VAL A 73 16.92 -21.88 19.30
CA VAL A 73 17.42 -21.18 18.12
C VAL A 73 17.84 -22.20 17.10
N PHE A 74 17.27 -22.15 15.90
CA PHE A 74 17.51 -23.18 14.88
C PHE A 74 17.57 -22.61 13.47
N ASP A 75 18.20 -23.36 12.60
CA ASP A 75 18.36 -23.11 11.19
C ASP A 75 18.20 -24.43 10.40
N LEU A 76 17.70 -24.35 9.17
CA LEU A 76 17.45 -25.48 8.31
C LEU A 76 18.16 -25.30 6.97
N GLU A 77 18.81 -26.38 6.49
CA GLU A 77 19.19 -26.48 5.10
C GLU A 77 18.15 -27.32 4.33
N THR A 78 17.82 -26.89 3.12
CA THR A 78 16.73 -27.49 2.34
C THR A 78 17.09 -27.67 0.88
N THR A 79 16.34 -28.50 0.16
CA THR A 79 16.51 -28.72 -1.29
C THR A 79 15.97 -27.57 -2.15
N GLY A 80 15.34 -26.54 -1.55
CA GLY A 80 14.78 -25.37 -2.23
C GLY A 80 13.92 -24.54 -1.30
N LEU A 81 13.16 -23.59 -1.84
CA LEU A 81 12.45 -22.59 -1.04
C LEU A 81 10.95 -22.90 -0.83
N ARG A 82 10.41 -23.92 -1.49
CA ARG A 82 8.98 -24.23 -1.51
C ARG A 82 8.63 -25.28 -0.44
N LYS A 83 8.07 -24.84 0.66
CA LYS A 83 7.77 -25.64 1.85
C LYS A 83 6.92 -26.89 1.59
N ALA A 84 6.02 -26.85 0.59
CA ALA A 84 5.15 -27.98 0.26
C ALA A 84 5.81 -29.03 -0.67
N VAL A 85 6.94 -28.69 -1.31
CA VAL A 85 7.57 -29.55 -2.34
C VAL A 85 9.01 -29.88 -2.00
N ASP A 86 9.73 -28.92 -1.47
CA ASP A 86 11.14 -29.07 -1.14
C ASP A 86 11.29 -29.73 0.23
N LYS A 87 12.46 -30.34 0.46
CA LYS A 87 12.74 -31.21 1.60
C LYS A 87 13.82 -30.60 2.49
N ILE A 88 13.73 -30.85 3.79
CA ILE A 88 14.80 -30.54 4.74
C ILE A 88 15.95 -31.52 4.51
N ILE A 89 17.20 -31.06 4.54
CA ILE A 89 18.41 -31.87 4.41
C ILE A 89 19.34 -31.79 5.62
N GLU A 90 19.22 -30.71 6.43
CA GLU A 90 19.92 -30.60 7.71
C GLU A 90 19.04 -29.80 8.70
N ILE A 91 19.03 -30.21 9.96
CA ILE A 91 18.50 -29.42 11.09
C ILE A 91 19.67 -29.13 12.02
N GLY A 92 19.90 -27.84 12.30
CA GLY A 92 20.84 -27.39 13.33
C GLY A 92 20.09 -26.53 14.35
N ALA A 93 20.20 -26.89 15.62
CA ALA A 93 19.52 -26.15 16.69
C ALA A 93 20.29 -26.12 18.00
N VAL A 94 20.13 -25.04 18.75
CA VAL A 94 20.66 -24.91 20.10
C VAL A 94 19.57 -24.45 21.06
N LYS A 95 19.57 -25.04 22.26
CA LYS A 95 18.69 -24.62 23.33
C LYS A 95 19.43 -23.64 24.24
N VAL A 96 18.81 -22.48 24.45
CA VAL A 96 19.40 -21.37 25.20
C VAL A 96 18.57 -21.09 26.43
N LYS A 97 19.22 -20.96 27.59
CA LYS A 97 18.61 -20.54 28.84
C LYS A 97 19.61 -19.73 29.67
N ASP A 98 19.14 -18.72 30.37
CA ASP A 98 19.94 -17.86 31.25
C ASP A 98 21.22 -17.32 30.56
N GLY A 99 21.09 -16.98 29.27
CA GLY A 99 22.19 -16.44 28.45
C GLY A 99 23.25 -17.45 28.03
N LYS A 100 22.97 -18.77 28.13
CA LYS A 100 23.91 -19.84 27.78
C LYS A 100 23.26 -20.91 26.93
N ILE A 101 24.04 -21.48 26.01
CA ILE A 101 23.65 -22.70 25.30
C ILE A 101 23.72 -23.86 26.29
N ILE A 102 22.60 -24.57 26.50
CA ILE A 102 22.45 -25.68 27.44
C ILE A 102 22.33 -27.04 26.76
N ASP A 103 21.94 -27.07 25.47
CA ASP A 103 21.75 -28.29 24.70
C ASP A 103 21.86 -28.02 23.19
N ARG A 104 22.06 -29.07 22.40
CA ARG A 104 22.22 -29.01 20.93
C ARG A 104 21.48 -30.14 20.27
N PHE A 105 20.90 -29.84 19.10
CA PHE A 105 20.31 -30.81 18.20
C PHE A 105 20.89 -30.59 16.80
N SER A 106 21.49 -31.63 16.22
CA SER A 106 22.05 -31.55 14.86
C SER A 106 21.88 -32.90 14.16
N THR A 107 21.30 -32.87 12.97
CA THR A 107 21.10 -34.09 12.17
C THR A 107 21.00 -33.74 10.69
N PHE A 108 21.57 -34.61 9.85
CA PHE A 108 21.22 -34.67 8.44
C PHE A 108 19.90 -35.40 8.26
N ILE A 109 19.21 -35.10 7.15
CA ILE A 109 17.95 -35.73 6.75
C ILE A 109 18.07 -36.18 5.31
N ASN A 110 17.61 -37.38 5.01
CA ASN A 110 17.57 -37.92 3.65
C ASN A 110 16.34 -37.34 2.92
N PRO A 111 16.54 -36.53 1.86
CA PRO A 111 15.43 -35.95 1.08
C PRO A 111 14.76 -36.97 0.14
N CYS A 112 15.23 -38.22 0.06
CA CYS A 112 14.80 -39.28 -0.87
C CYS A 112 14.88 -38.86 -2.35
N ARG A 113 15.80 -37.97 -2.69
CA ARG A 113 16.08 -37.51 -4.06
C ARG A 113 17.50 -36.96 -4.16
N GLU A 114 18.03 -36.93 -5.37
CA GLU A 114 19.35 -36.33 -5.65
C GLU A 114 19.28 -34.80 -5.41
N LEU A 115 20.37 -34.25 -4.92
CA LEU A 115 20.52 -32.83 -4.66
C LEU A 115 20.92 -32.09 -5.94
N ASP A 116 20.24 -30.95 -6.21
CA ASP A 116 20.63 -30.06 -7.30
C ASP A 116 22.05 -29.50 -7.05
N GLU A 117 22.88 -29.42 -8.11
CA GLU A 117 24.24 -28.88 -8.02
C GLU A 117 24.31 -27.48 -7.36
N LYS A 118 23.26 -26.69 -7.52
CA LYS A 118 23.16 -25.34 -6.89
C LYS A 118 23.03 -25.47 -5.38
N ILE A 119 22.25 -26.44 -4.90
CA ILE A 119 22.07 -26.71 -3.46
C ILE A 119 23.39 -27.21 -2.87
N VAL A 120 24.03 -28.20 -3.50
CA VAL A 120 25.35 -28.71 -3.09
C VAL A 120 26.39 -27.57 -3.01
N LYS A 121 26.40 -26.70 -4.02
CA LYS A 121 27.32 -25.54 -4.04
C LYS A 121 27.02 -24.54 -2.93
N LEU A 122 25.77 -24.32 -2.59
CA LEU A 122 25.32 -23.36 -1.55
C LEU A 122 25.60 -23.92 -0.15
N THR A 123 25.04 -25.10 0.15
CA THR A 123 25.04 -25.68 1.50
C THR A 123 26.29 -26.50 1.82
N LYS A 124 27.08 -26.88 0.81
CA LYS A 124 28.19 -27.85 0.88
C LYS A 124 27.75 -29.25 1.31
N ILE A 125 26.47 -29.53 1.38
CA ILE A 125 25.91 -30.84 1.68
C ILE A 125 25.85 -31.65 0.36
N THR A 126 26.38 -32.83 0.38
CA THR A 126 26.43 -33.74 -0.79
C THR A 126 25.47 -34.89 -0.61
N ASP A 127 25.10 -35.57 -1.72
CA ASP A 127 24.26 -36.76 -1.67
C ASP A 127 24.85 -37.83 -0.75
N ASP A 128 26.18 -38.01 -0.73
CA ASP A 128 26.85 -38.97 0.13
C ASP A 128 26.65 -38.67 1.63
N MET A 129 26.44 -37.44 2.00
CA MET A 129 26.20 -37.04 3.40
C MET A 129 24.77 -37.31 3.88
N VAL A 130 23.81 -37.32 2.95
CA VAL A 130 22.37 -37.44 3.29
C VAL A 130 21.75 -38.78 2.91
N LYS A 131 22.37 -39.58 2.03
CA LYS A 131 21.80 -40.83 1.50
C LYS A 131 21.45 -41.86 2.59
N ASP A 132 22.29 -41.94 3.64
CA ASP A 132 22.13 -42.86 4.75
C ASP A 132 21.58 -42.18 6.01
N ALA A 133 21.19 -40.89 5.90
CA ALA A 133 20.58 -40.15 6.99
C ALA A 133 19.10 -40.57 7.24
N PRO A 134 18.57 -40.38 8.45
CA PRO A 134 17.17 -40.68 8.74
C PRO A 134 16.22 -39.81 7.91
N LEU A 135 14.96 -40.24 7.78
CA LEU A 135 13.91 -39.52 7.06
C LEU A 135 13.34 -38.35 7.87
N GLU A 136 12.68 -37.41 7.20
CA GLU A 136 11.94 -36.33 7.84
C GLU A 136 10.95 -36.88 8.89
N ASP A 137 10.20 -37.95 8.53
CA ASP A 137 9.17 -38.55 9.40
C ASP A 137 9.73 -39.23 10.65
N GLU A 138 11.04 -39.48 10.68
CA GLU A 138 11.72 -39.99 11.87
C GLU A 138 12.26 -38.86 12.76
N LYS A 139 12.82 -37.82 12.15
CA LYS A 139 13.55 -36.79 12.89
C LYS A 139 12.77 -35.54 13.25
N LEU A 140 11.77 -35.16 12.47
CA LEU A 140 10.94 -34.00 12.82
C LEU A 140 10.08 -34.23 14.08
N PRO A 141 9.48 -35.42 14.33
CA PRO A 141 8.85 -35.69 15.63
C PRO A 141 9.81 -35.55 16.80
N GLU A 142 11.02 -36.09 16.68
CA GLU A 142 12.07 -35.99 17.72
C GLU A 142 12.49 -34.53 17.95
N PHE A 143 12.66 -33.75 16.86
CA PHE A 143 12.97 -32.33 16.96
C PHE A 143 11.86 -31.51 17.63
N ILE A 144 10.61 -31.75 17.25
CA ILE A 144 9.44 -31.06 17.84
C ILE A 144 9.32 -31.39 19.32
N GLU A 145 9.48 -32.67 19.69
CA GLU A 145 9.49 -33.10 21.09
C GLU A 145 10.66 -32.44 21.86
N TRP A 146 11.85 -32.39 21.26
CA TRP A 146 13.01 -31.72 21.85
C TRP A 146 12.79 -30.21 22.02
N CYS A 147 12.06 -29.53 21.10
CA CYS A 147 11.67 -28.12 21.26
C CYS A 147 10.76 -27.92 22.48
N GLY A 148 9.81 -28.84 22.70
CA GLY A 148 8.80 -28.71 23.76
C GLY A 148 8.06 -27.37 23.68
N ASP A 149 7.84 -26.73 24.83
CA ASP A 149 7.15 -25.43 24.93
C ASP A 149 8.11 -24.21 24.77
N SER A 150 9.38 -24.44 24.41
CA SER A 150 10.36 -23.36 24.25
C SER A 150 9.95 -22.35 23.19
N VAL A 151 10.39 -21.10 23.34
CA VAL A 151 10.26 -20.08 22.29
C VAL A 151 11.18 -20.44 21.13
N LEU A 152 10.64 -20.53 19.91
CA LEU A 152 11.40 -20.80 18.70
C LEU A 152 12.00 -19.50 18.14
N VAL A 153 13.28 -19.53 17.80
CA VAL A 153 13.99 -18.39 17.24
C VAL A 153 14.71 -18.82 15.96
N ALA A 154 14.54 -18.06 14.88
CA ALA A 154 15.28 -18.30 13.66
C ALA A 154 15.60 -16.97 12.94
N HIS A 155 16.56 -17.03 12.01
CA HIS A 155 16.93 -15.89 11.19
C HIS A 155 16.13 -15.90 9.88
N ASN A 156 15.11 -15.04 9.76
CA ASN A 156 14.01 -15.12 8.79
C ASN A 156 13.08 -16.31 9.09
N ALA A 157 12.59 -16.32 10.33
CA ALA A 157 11.84 -17.42 10.95
C ALA A 157 10.67 -17.96 10.12
N GLY A 158 10.07 -17.12 9.27
CA GLY A 158 9.04 -17.54 8.32
C GLY A 158 9.50 -18.64 7.35
N PHE A 159 10.79 -18.77 7.09
CA PHE A 159 11.35 -19.87 6.28
C PHE A 159 11.45 -21.16 7.09
N ASP A 160 12.26 -21.17 8.13
CA ASP A 160 12.59 -22.39 8.90
C ASP A 160 11.38 -22.96 9.63
N VAL A 161 10.70 -22.13 10.40
CA VAL A 161 9.45 -22.51 11.08
C VAL A 161 8.40 -22.97 10.08
N GLY A 162 8.37 -22.35 8.89
CA GLY A 162 7.43 -22.70 7.84
C GLY A 162 7.59 -24.12 7.31
N PHE A 163 8.81 -24.64 7.17
CA PHE A 163 9.07 -26.04 6.80
C PHE A 163 8.59 -27.00 7.89
N VAL A 164 8.94 -26.73 9.16
CA VAL A 164 8.51 -27.55 10.29
C VAL A 164 6.98 -27.55 10.43
N ARG A 165 6.33 -26.38 10.29
CA ARG A 165 4.86 -26.28 10.31
C ARG A 165 4.20 -27.04 9.16
N GLN A 166 4.73 -26.92 7.95
CA GLN A 166 4.18 -27.63 6.80
C GLN A 166 4.22 -29.14 7.01
N TRP A 167 5.34 -29.65 7.51
CA TRP A 167 5.44 -31.06 7.86
C TRP A 167 4.43 -31.45 8.96
N ALA A 168 4.34 -30.66 10.04
CA ALA A 168 3.43 -30.90 11.13
C ALA A 168 1.95 -30.94 10.68
N VAL A 169 1.52 -29.97 9.85
CA VAL A 169 0.16 -29.92 9.29
C VAL A 169 -0.14 -31.16 8.43
N ASN A 170 0.82 -31.59 7.58
CA ASN A 170 0.66 -32.79 6.78
C ASN A 170 0.49 -34.08 7.61
N HIS A 171 0.92 -34.04 8.89
CA HIS A 171 0.82 -35.14 9.86
C HIS A 171 -0.26 -34.90 10.93
N GLY A 172 -1.16 -33.94 10.73
CA GLY A 172 -2.26 -33.62 11.66
C GLY A 172 -1.80 -33.01 12.98
N GLN A 173 -0.62 -32.39 13.03
CA GLN A 173 -0.04 -31.72 14.18
C GLN A 173 -0.01 -30.19 13.97
N GLN A 174 0.10 -29.44 15.06
CA GLN A 174 0.23 -27.98 15.03
C GLN A 174 1.45 -27.54 15.85
N ILE A 175 2.16 -26.50 15.38
CA ILE A 175 3.26 -25.85 16.10
C ILE A 175 2.71 -24.58 16.74
N GLU A 176 2.43 -24.66 18.03
CA GLU A 176 1.85 -23.56 18.81
C GLU A 176 2.87 -22.74 19.59
N ASN A 177 4.15 -22.97 19.37
CA ASN A 177 5.22 -22.25 20.05
C ASN A 177 5.17 -20.77 19.73
N THR A 178 5.61 -19.94 20.67
CA THR A 178 5.97 -18.54 20.40
C THR A 178 7.20 -18.51 19.50
N ILE A 179 7.22 -17.64 18.51
CA ILE A 179 8.29 -17.54 17.50
C ILE A 179 8.85 -16.13 17.50
N ILE A 180 10.18 -16.03 17.42
CA ILE A 180 10.90 -14.76 17.26
C ILE A 180 11.70 -14.79 15.95
N ASP A 181 11.53 -13.73 15.13
CA ASP A 181 12.32 -13.52 13.91
C ASP A 181 13.46 -12.53 14.18
N THR A 182 14.70 -12.99 14.11
CA THR A 182 15.87 -12.13 14.36
C THR A 182 16.13 -11.11 13.26
N VAL A 183 15.61 -11.28 12.06
CA VAL A 183 15.63 -10.25 10.99
C VAL A 183 14.76 -9.07 11.39
N GLU A 184 13.51 -9.34 11.80
CA GLU A 184 12.57 -8.30 12.22
C GLU A 184 13.02 -7.62 13.53
N LEU A 185 13.57 -8.41 14.46
CA LEU A 185 14.18 -7.88 15.69
C LEU A 185 15.39 -6.98 15.38
N GLY A 186 16.24 -7.39 14.43
CA GLY A 186 17.37 -6.58 13.97
C GLY A 186 16.94 -5.26 13.34
N LYS A 187 15.89 -5.25 12.54
CA LYS A 187 15.29 -4.01 11.97
C LYS A 187 14.78 -3.08 13.06
N THR A 188 14.24 -3.66 14.13
CA THR A 188 13.70 -2.91 15.27
C THR A 188 14.80 -2.25 16.11
N LEU A 189 15.84 -2.99 16.42
CA LEU A 189 16.92 -2.55 17.31
C LEU A 189 18.02 -1.76 16.60
N ILE A 190 18.25 -2.02 15.31
CA ILE A 190 19.35 -1.44 14.52
C ILE A 190 18.81 -0.94 13.15
N PRO A 191 17.97 0.10 13.13
CA PRO A 191 17.23 0.52 11.91
C PRO A 191 18.13 1.08 10.79
N ASP A 192 19.40 1.34 11.07
CA ASP A 192 20.31 2.04 10.14
C ASP A 192 21.09 1.12 9.19
N LEU A 193 20.85 -0.20 9.24
CA LEU A 193 21.54 -1.13 8.36
C LEU A 193 20.93 -1.16 6.94
N ASN A 194 21.78 -1.33 5.93
CA ASN A 194 21.36 -1.46 4.53
C ASN A 194 20.71 -2.81 4.21
N ASN A 195 21.06 -3.86 4.95
CA ASN A 195 20.45 -5.18 4.92
C ASN A 195 20.57 -5.86 6.28
N TYR A 196 19.81 -6.92 6.49
CA TYR A 196 19.69 -7.66 7.75
C TYR A 196 20.01 -9.15 7.55
N LYS A 197 20.97 -9.46 6.68
CA LYS A 197 21.49 -10.82 6.57
C LYS A 197 22.24 -11.19 7.84
N LEU A 198 22.34 -12.49 8.11
CA LEU A 198 23.01 -13.01 9.31
C LEU A 198 24.45 -12.49 9.43
N ASP A 199 25.23 -12.55 8.34
CA ASP A 199 26.59 -12.03 8.28
C ASP A 199 26.70 -10.54 8.64
N THR A 200 25.77 -9.74 8.14
CA THR A 200 25.73 -8.30 8.38
C THR A 200 25.41 -7.98 9.85
N LEU A 201 24.44 -8.66 10.43
CA LEU A 201 24.05 -8.49 11.84
C LEU A 201 25.13 -9.01 12.77
N CYS A 202 25.71 -10.18 12.49
CA CYS A 202 26.83 -10.75 13.25
C CYS A 202 28.03 -9.79 13.25
N SER A 203 28.43 -9.28 12.10
CA SER A 203 29.50 -8.29 11.98
C SER A 203 29.21 -7.01 12.77
N ARG A 204 27.96 -6.50 12.70
CA ARG A 204 27.54 -5.27 13.40
C ARG A 204 27.57 -5.40 14.91
N LEU A 205 27.21 -6.59 15.43
CA LEU A 205 27.16 -6.88 16.87
C LEU A 205 28.41 -7.62 17.38
N GLY A 206 29.41 -7.86 16.54
CA GLY A 206 30.65 -8.51 16.93
C GLY A 206 30.48 -9.97 17.34
N VAL A 207 29.66 -10.71 16.54
CA VAL A 207 29.51 -12.16 16.62
C VAL A 207 30.38 -12.80 15.55
N SER A 208 31.14 -13.86 15.90
CA SER A 208 31.92 -14.63 14.93
C SER A 208 31.02 -15.54 14.13
N LEU A 209 31.21 -15.57 12.82
CA LEU A 209 30.51 -16.47 11.90
C LEU A 209 31.56 -17.21 11.07
N GLU A 210 31.98 -18.37 11.55
CA GLU A 210 32.92 -19.26 10.88
C GLU A 210 32.13 -20.39 10.22
N ASN A 211 32.48 -20.80 8.98
CA ASN A 211 31.84 -21.87 8.22
C ASN A 211 30.34 -21.68 7.91
N HIS A 212 29.95 -20.50 7.48
CA HIS A 212 28.60 -20.19 7.05
C HIS A 212 28.03 -21.24 6.06
N HIS A 213 26.72 -21.53 6.15
CA HIS A 213 25.97 -22.57 5.44
C HIS A 213 26.12 -24.00 6.02
N ARG A 214 26.18 -24.10 7.33
CA ARG A 214 25.96 -25.31 8.10
C ARG A 214 24.94 -25.00 9.19
N ALA A 215 23.81 -25.71 9.17
CA ALA A 215 22.66 -25.37 10.00
C ALA A 215 22.98 -25.20 11.50
N VAL A 216 23.85 -26.06 12.07
CA VAL A 216 24.20 -25.93 13.49
C VAL A 216 25.07 -24.71 13.80
N GLU A 217 25.99 -24.35 12.91
CA GLU A 217 26.89 -23.20 13.07
C GLU A 217 26.13 -21.90 12.88
N ASP A 218 25.20 -21.84 11.91
CA ASP A 218 24.30 -20.71 11.68
C ASP A 218 23.31 -20.55 12.85
N ALA A 219 22.81 -21.66 13.43
CA ALA A 219 22.00 -21.63 14.65
C ALA A 219 22.77 -21.12 15.87
N GLU A 220 24.04 -21.54 16.07
CA GLU A 220 24.90 -21.03 17.16
C GLU A 220 25.19 -19.53 17.01
N ALA A 221 25.56 -19.09 15.80
CA ALA A 221 25.77 -17.67 15.51
C ALA A 221 24.49 -16.84 15.71
N THR A 222 23.35 -17.38 15.28
CA THR A 222 22.04 -16.76 15.49
C THR A 222 21.70 -16.70 16.99
N ALA A 223 22.06 -17.70 17.78
CA ALA A 223 21.85 -17.70 19.22
C ALA A 223 22.71 -16.62 19.92
N GLU A 224 23.99 -16.50 19.58
CA GLU A 224 24.84 -15.43 20.10
C GLU A 224 24.33 -14.05 19.71
N LEU A 225 23.94 -13.88 18.46
CA LEU A 225 23.31 -12.67 17.94
C LEU A 225 22.04 -12.33 18.75
N PHE A 226 21.15 -13.29 18.90
CA PHE A 226 19.89 -13.14 19.65
C PHE A 226 20.13 -12.76 21.12
N LEU A 227 21.09 -13.38 21.79
CA LEU A 227 21.45 -13.01 23.16
C LEU A 227 21.91 -11.55 23.31
N LYS A 228 22.67 -11.05 22.34
CA LYS A 228 23.02 -9.62 22.30
C LYS A 228 21.80 -8.73 22.07
N MET A 229 20.87 -9.15 21.21
CA MET A 229 19.62 -8.44 20.99
C MET A 229 18.73 -8.44 22.25
N LEU A 230 18.65 -9.56 22.98
CA LEU A 230 17.94 -9.63 24.27
C LEU A 230 18.54 -8.64 25.29
N PHE A 231 19.86 -8.52 25.33
CA PHE A 231 20.51 -7.52 26.18
C PHE A 231 20.10 -6.09 25.79
N MET A 232 20.09 -5.76 24.49
CA MET A 232 19.65 -4.44 24.00
C MET A 232 18.16 -4.15 24.33
N LEU A 233 17.29 -5.16 24.31
CA LEU A 233 15.89 -5.02 24.75
C LEU A 233 15.80 -4.69 26.25
N LYS A 234 16.56 -5.40 27.09
CA LYS A 234 16.62 -5.14 28.53
C LYS A 234 17.13 -3.73 28.85
N GLU A 235 18.10 -3.22 28.11
CA GLU A 235 18.57 -1.84 28.24
C GLU A 235 17.48 -0.80 27.89
N GLN A 236 16.49 -1.17 27.06
CA GLN A 236 15.33 -0.34 26.72
C GLN A 236 14.13 -0.58 27.66
N ASN A 237 14.33 -1.27 28.79
CA ASN A 237 13.31 -1.61 29.77
C ASN A 237 12.16 -2.50 29.21
N ILE A 238 12.42 -3.25 28.16
CA ILE A 238 11.51 -4.29 27.68
C ILE A 238 11.67 -5.52 28.58
N THR A 239 10.58 -6.05 29.10
CA THR A 239 10.58 -7.15 30.06
C THR A 239 9.79 -8.38 29.61
N SER A 240 8.92 -8.22 28.62
CA SER A 240 8.10 -9.30 28.06
C SER A 240 8.24 -9.41 26.54
N LEU A 241 7.93 -10.57 25.98
CA LEU A 241 7.92 -10.78 24.54
C LEU A 241 6.79 -10.00 23.86
N ASP A 242 5.69 -9.76 24.54
CA ASP A 242 4.55 -8.99 24.03
C ASP A 242 4.94 -7.53 23.73
N ASP A 243 5.82 -6.93 24.54
CA ASP A 243 6.25 -5.53 24.40
C ASP A 243 7.16 -5.32 23.18
N ILE A 244 7.76 -6.38 22.64
CA ILE A 244 8.70 -6.27 21.50
C ILE A 244 7.98 -5.80 20.23
N ASN A 245 6.78 -6.31 19.97
CA ASN A 245 6.00 -5.89 18.78
C ASN A 245 5.56 -4.42 18.88
N GLU A 246 5.25 -3.93 20.08
CA GLU A 246 4.95 -2.52 20.28
C GLU A 246 6.19 -1.64 20.01
N LEU A 247 7.36 -2.05 20.49
CA LEU A 247 8.63 -1.37 20.19
C LEU A 247 8.92 -1.38 18.69
N ALA A 248 8.73 -2.51 18.01
CA ALA A 248 8.93 -2.66 16.59
C ALA A 248 8.05 -1.70 15.78
N SER A 249 6.79 -1.60 16.11
CA SER A 249 5.84 -0.72 15.41
C SER A 249 6.22 0.77 15.49
N LYS A 250 6.93 1.18 16.55
CA LYS A 250 7.41 2.56 16.75
C LYS A 250 8.69 2.87 15.98
N ASN A 251 9.56 1.88 15.80
CA ASN A 251 10.92 2.08 15.28
C ASN A 251 11.08 1.84 13.77
N ILE A 252 10.14 1.19 13.10
CA ILE A 252 10.24 0.88 11.67
C ILE A 252 10.02 2.13 10.81
N ASP A 253 10.99 2.48 9.96
CA ASP A 253 10.75 3.41 8.85
C ASP A 253 9.91 2.72 7.77
N LYS A 254 8.60 2.89 7.85
CA LYS A 254 7.60 2.28 6.98
C LYS A 254 7.85 2.55 5.49
N ARG A 255 8.55 3.66 5.15
CA ARG A 255 8.92 3.99 3.76
C ARG A 255 9.94 3.02 3.19
N LYS A 256 10.86 2.50 4.03
CA LYS A 256 11.95 1.61 3.63
C LYS A 256 11.53 0.16 3.45
N ILE A 257 10.32 -0.24 3.85
CA ILE A 257 9.81 -1.59 3.62
C ILE A 257 9.79 -1.85 2.11
N LYS A 258 10.58 -2.82 1.65
CA LYS A 258 10.79 -3.08 0.21
C LYS A 258 9.64 -3.85 -0.42
N LYS A 259 9.13 -4.88 0.27
CA LYS A 259 8.05 -5.74 -0.22
C LYS A 259 6.72 -5.02 0.00
N TYR A 260 5.95 -4.86 -1.05
CA TYR A 260 4.59 -4.35 -1.00
C TYR A 260 3.66 -5.30 -1.76
N TYR A 261 2.38 -5.21 -1.45
CA TYR A 261 1.33 -5.98 -2.08
C TYR A 261 0.24 -5.05 -2.59
N HIS A 262 -0.45 -5.45 -3.63
CA HIS A 262 -1.63 -4.73 -4.10
C HIS A 262 -2.82 -5.03 -3.19
N ILE A 263 -3.64 -4.03 -2.97
CA ILE A 263 -4.89 -4.10 -2.22
C ILE A 263 -5.93 -3.21 -2.88
N ILE A 264 -7.15 -3.69 -3.04
CA ILE A 264 -8.26 -2.85 -3.48
C ILE A 264 -8.96 -2.24 -2.27
N ILE A 265 -9.19 -0.94 -2.32
CA ILE A 265 -9.80 -0.16 -1.25
C ILE A 265 -10.98 0.58 -1.83
N TYR A 266 -12.22 0.20 -1.47
CA TYR A 266 -13.42 0.93 -1.88
C TYR A 266 -14.01 1.72 -0.72
N ALA A 267 -14.51 2.92 -1.02
CA ALA A 267 -15.35 3.69 -0.12
C ALA A 267 -16.80 3.19 -0.20
N VAL A 268 -17.37 2.81 0.93
CA VAL A 268 -18.76 2.35 1.04
C VAL A 268 -19.72 3.54 1.16
N ASN A 269 -19.29 4.59 1.82
CA ASN A 269 -20.07 5.79 2.11
C ASN A 269 -19.18 7.04 2.18
N GLN A 270 -19.76 8.19 2.51
CA GLN A 270 -19.03 9.47 2.57
C GLN A 270 -17.91 9.47 3.63
N LYS A 271 -18.09 8.74 4.75
CA LYS A 271 -17.03 8.55 5.76
C LYS A 271 -15.87 7.73 5.20
N GLY A 272 -16.17 6.66 4.47
CA GLY A 272 -15.18 5.86 3.77
C GLY A 272 -14.40 6.67 2.72
N LEU A 273 -15.09 7.54 1.97
CA LEU A 273 -14.42 8.44 1.04
C LEU A 273 -13.41 9.35 1.75
N TYR A 274 -13.78 9.95 2.88
CA TYR A 274 -12.86 10.74 3.69
C TYR A 274 -11.64 9.92 4.13
N ASN A 275 -11.86 8.70 4.60
CA ASN A 275 -10.80 7.80 5.04
C ASN A 275 -9.91 7.36 3.87
N LEU A 276 -10.49 7.09 2.69
CA LEU A 276 -9.73 6.81 1.46
C LEU A 276 -8.82 7.99 1.09
N TYR A 277 -9.35 9.22 1.12
CA TYR A 277 -8.55 10.41 0.85
C TYR A 277 -7.41 10.59 1.87
N LYS A 278 -7.64 10.26 3.15
CA LYS A 278 -6.58 10.25 4.17
C LYS A 278 -5.50 9.24 3.85
N LEU A 279 -5.85 8.00 3.51
CA LEU A 279 -4.90 6.96 3.14
C LEU A 279 -4.07 7.36 1.92
N VAL A 280 -4.70 7.83 0.85
CA VAL A 280 -4.01 8.29 -0.36
C VAL A 280 -3.12 9.51 -0.07
N SER A 281 -3.59 10.48 0.70
CA SER A 281 -2.78 11.64 1.07
C SER A 281 -1.56 11.24 1.90
N GLU A 282 -1.73 10.41 2.93
CA GLU A 282 -0.61 9.97 3.77
C GLU A 282 0.37 9.08 3.01
N SER A 283 -0.10 8.23 2.10
CA SER A 283 0.78 7.42 1.25
C SER A 283 1.70 8.26 0.38
N ASN A 284 1.22 9.39 -0.13
CA ASN A 284 2.00 10.31 -0.94
C ASN A 284 2.86 11.28 -0.13
N LEU A 285 2.37 11.77 1.02
CA LEU A 285 3.07 12.78 1.82
C LEU A 285 4.05 12.18 2.84
N LYS A 286 3.68 11.04 3.48
CA LYS A 286 4.46 10.46 4.57
C LYS A 286 5.22 9.21 4.16
N TYR A 287 4.62 8.36 3.32
CA TYR A 287 5.12 7.01 3.06
C TYR A 287 5.62 6.80 1.63
N TYR A 288 5.75 7.87 0.85
CA TYR A 288 6.25 7.80 -0.51
C TYR A 288 7.75 7.49 -0.56
N LEU A 289 8.08 6.37 -1.20
CA LEU A 289 9.44 6.06 -1.65
C LEU A 289 9.34 5.23 -2.93
N ARG A 290 9.52 5.86 -4.09
CA ARG A 290 9.28 5.34 -5.44
C ARG A 290 7.81 5.05 -5.76
N ARG A 291 7.01 4.64 -4.76
CA ARG A 291 5.55 4.40 -4.83
C ARG A 291 4.87 4.92 -3.56
N PRO A 292 3.59 5.31 -3.64
CA PRO A 292 2.82 5.75 -2.49
C PRO A 292 2.39 4.51 -1.67
N LYS A 293 3.19 4.12 -0.70
CA LYS A 293 2.95 2.95 0.14
C LYS A 293 1.89 3.23 1.20
N ILE A 294 1.09 2.23 1.51
CA ILE A 294 0.08 2.30 2.57
C ILE A 294 0.43 1.25 3.63
N PRO A 295 0.87 1.67 4.83
CA PRO A 295 1.09 0.75 5.94
C PRO A 295 -0.20 0.02 6.34
N LYS A 296 -0.11 -1.27 6.64
CA LYS A 296 -1.26 -2.08 7.08
C LYS A 296 -1.90 -1.51 8.35
N SER A 297 -1.08 -0.97 9.25
CA SER A 297 -1.55 -0.25 10.45
C SER A 297 -2.44 0.95 10.13
N GLU A 298 -2.14 1.72 9.06
CA GLU A 298 -2.97 2.84 8.65
C GLU A 298 -4.28 2.38 7.98
N LEU A 299 -4.24 1.25 7.23
CA LEU A 299 -5.47 0.62 6.71
C LEU A 299 -6.42 0.24 7.84
N ILE A 300 -5.91 -0.37 8.90
CA ILE A 300 -6.70 -0.74 10.09
C ILE A 300 -7.26 0.51 10.77
N LYS A 301 -6.44 1.54 10.96
CA LYS A 301 -6.82 2.79 11.60
C LYS A 301 -7.95 3.53 10.86
N TYR A 302 -7.91 3.54 9.54
CA TYR A 302 -8.90 4.23 8.69
C TYR A 302 -9.96 3.30 8.11
N ARG A 303 -10.15 2.09 8.66
CA ARG A 303 -11.03 1.06 8.10
C ARG A 303 -12.52 1.46 8.03
N GLU A 304 -12.98 2.35 8.91
CA GLU A 304 -14.38 2.75 8.99
C GLU A 304 -14.92 3.27 7.64
N GLY A 305 -15.98 2.66 7.13
CA GLY A 305 -16.60 3.01 5.84
C GLY A 305 -15.80 2.56 4.61
N LEU A 306 -14.75 1.74 4.79
CA LEU A 306 -13.99 1.11 3.72
C LEU A 306 -14.24 -0.38 3.67
N ILE A 307 -14.15 -0.97 2.48
CA ILE A 307 -14.00 -2.40 2.27
C ILE A 307 -12.74 -2.69 1.49
N PHE A 308 -12.11 -3.83 1.82
CA PHE A 308 -10.83 -4.25 1.25
C PHE A 308 -11.00 -5.51 0.42
N GLY A 309 -10.43 -5.52 -0.78
CA GLY A 309 -10.31 -6.66 -1.67
C GLY A 309 -8.88 -7.14 -1.83
N SER A 310 -8.70 -8.45 -2.07
CA SER A 310 -7.37 -9.09 -2.10
C SER A 310 -6.54 -8.79 -3.36
N ALA A 311 -7.09 -8.01 -4.29
CA ALA A 311 -6.45 -7.57 -5.54
C ALA A 311 -5.97 -8.71 -6.46
N CYS A 312 -4.97 -8.40 -7.30
CA CYS A 312 -4.44 -9.26 -8.37
C CYS A 312 -3.35 -10.23 -7.88
N GLU A 313 -2.56 -10.79 -8.81
CA GLU A 313 -1.43 -11.67 -8.49
C GLU A 313 -0.32 -10.99 -7.68
N ALA A 314 -0.29 -9.67 -7.64
CA ALA A 314 0.62 -8.90 -6.78
C ALA A 314 0.08 -8.71 -5.35
N GLY A 315 -1.13 -9.17 -5.04
CA GLY A 315 -1.70 -9.22 -3.70
C GLY A 315 -1.01 -10.24 -2.79
N ASP A 316 -1.17 -10.06 -1.48
CA ASP A 316 -0.58 -10.97 -0.50
C ASP A 316 -1.31 -12.32 -0.46
N LEU A 317 -2.63 -12.36 -0.66
CA LEU A 317 -3.39 -13.61 -0.72
C LEU A 317 -2.96 -14.47 -1.89
N TYR A 318 -2.91 -13.91 -3.12
CA TYR A 318 -2.46 -14.66 -4.28
C TYR A 318 -1.02 -15.16 -4.08
N THR A 319 -0.15 -14.31 -3.52
CA THR A 319 1.24 -14.68 -3.21
C THR A 319 1.29 -15.85 -2.23
N ALA A 320 0.52 -15.80 -1.15
CA ALA A 320 0.50 -16.85 -0.13
C ALA A 320 -0.05 -18.18 -0.67
N VAL A 321 -1.10 -18.13 -1.52
CA VAL A 321 -1.62 -19.33 -2.20
C VAL A 321 -0.61 -19.89 -3.20
N TYR A 322 0.05 -19.03 -3.99
CA TYR A 322 1.11 -19.44 -4.92
C TYR A 322 2.30 -20.11 -4.19
N GLU A 323 2.72 -19.53 -3.06
CA GLU A 323 3.80 -20.04 -2.22
C GLU A 323 3.34 -21.19 -1.31
N GLN A 324 2.06 -21.59 -1.37
CA GLN A 324 1.45 -22.68 -0.61
C GLN A 324 1.64 -22.52 0.92
N TRP A 325 1.29 -21.34 1.42
CA TRP A 325 1.37 -21.07 2.86
C TRP A 325 0.41 -21.97 3.66
N PRO A 326 0.72 -22.27 4.94
CA PRO A 326 -0.16 -23.03 5.83
C PRO A 326 -1.55 -22.40 5.93
N GLU A 327 -2.58 -23.25 6.15
CA GLU A 327 -3.99 -22.85 6.19
C GLU A 327 -4.26 -21.75 7.23
N ASP A 328 -3.63 -21.84 8.43
CA ASP A 328 -3.77 -20.82 9.48
C ASP A 328 -3.24 -19.45 9.07
N ASP A 329 -2.16 -19.41 8.30
CA ASP A 329 -1.61 -18.16 7.81
C ASP A 329 -2.44 -17.61 6.64
N LEU A 330 -2.96 -18.49 5.77
CA LEU A 330 -3.95 -18.12 4.75
C LEU A 330 -5.21 -17.54 5.39
N LYS A 331 -5.71 -18.15 6.46
CA LYS A 331 -6.87 -17.65 7.22
C LYS A 331 -6.65 -16.24 7.74
N LYS A 332 -5.49 -15.94 8.35
CA LYS A 332 -5.15 -14.59 8.83
C LYS A 332 -5.18 -13.53 7.73
N ILE A 333 -4.73 -13.90 6.52
CA ILE A 333 -4.79 -13.04 5.34
C ILE A 333 -6.24 -12.84 4.90
N VAL A 334 -7.01 -13.92 4.76
CA VAL A 334 -8.43 -13.88 4.35
C VAL A 334 -9.28 -13.08 5.34
N ASP A 335 -9.04 -13.23 6.65
CA ASP A 335 -9.78 -12.49 7.69
C ASP A 335 -9.61 -10.96 7.56
N PHE A 336 -8.49 -10.48 7.05
CA PHE A 336 -8.23 -9.07 6.84
C PHE A 336 -9.10 -8.46 5.73
N TYR A 337 -9.47 -9.23 4.70
CA TYR A 337 -10.23 -8.79 3.54
C TYR A 337 -11.74 -8.93 3.76
N ASP A 338 -12.52 -8.06 3.11
CA ASP A 338 -13.98 -8.12 3.09
C ASP A 338 -14.47 -9.00 1.94
N TYR A 339 -13.71 -9.07 0.85
CA TYR A 339 -13.93 -9.96 -0.28
C TYR A 339 -12.60 -10.39 -0.92
N LEU A 340 -12.63 -11.50 -1.62
CA LEU A 340 -11.46 -12.02 -2.34
C LEU A 340 -11.65 -11.81 -3.84
N GLU A 341 -10.54 -11.77 -4.57
CA GLU A 341 -10.53 -11.45 -6.00
C GLU A 341 -9.80 -12.51 -6.80
N ILE A 342 -10.37 -12.87 -7.95
CA ILE A 342 -9.75 -13.69 -8.99
C ILE A 342 -9.85 -12.98 -10.32
N GLN A 343 -8.88 -13.24 -11.21
CA GLN A 343 -8.80 -12.59 -12.51
C GLN A 343 -8.72 -13.62 -13.64
N PRO A 344 -9.03 -13.22 -14.91
CA PRO A 344 -8.86 -14.07 -16.08
C PRO A 344 -7.46 -14.68 -16.13
N LEU A 345 -7.36 -15.95 -16.51
CA LEU A 345 -6.08 -16.67 -16.55
C LEU A 345 -5.06 -15.97 -17.45
N GLY A 346 -5.53 -15.36 -18.54
CA GLY A 346 -4.71 -14.60 -19.49
C GLY A 346 -3.94 -13.45 -18.86
N ASN A 347 -4.47 -12.84 -17.78
CA ASN A 347 -3.79 -11.77 -17.07
C ASN A 347 -2.45 -12.24 -16.47
N ASN A 348 -2.32 -13.56 -16.20
CA ASN A 348 -1.17 -14.18 -15.54
C ASN A 348 -0.36 -15.12 -16.42
N PHE A 349 -0.61 -15.20 -17.75
CA PHE A 349 0.13 -16.07 -18.67
C PHE A 349 1.64 -15.76 -18.72
N TYR A 350 2.05 -14.54 -18.41
CA TYR A 350 3.46 -14.16 -18.30
C TYR A 350 4.20 -14.91 -17.18
N MET A 351 3.49 -15.54 -16.23
CA MET A 351 4.09 -16.39 -15.19
C MET A 351 4.49 -17.77 -15.74
N ILE A 352 3.95 -18.19 -16.89
CA ILE A 352 4.30 -19.46 -17.50
C ILE A 352 5.69 -19.34 -18.14
N ASN A 353 6.56 -20.32 -17.93
CA ASN A 353 7.91 -20.38 -18.51
C ASN A 353 8.89 -19.28 -18.05
N ASN A 354 8.83 -18.85 -16.78
CA ASN A 354 9.81 -17.95 -16.17
C ASN A 354 9.89 -16.52 -16.77
N GLN A 355 8.84 -16.02 -17.39
CA GLN A 355 8.81 -14.67 -17.96
C GLN A 355 8.44 -13.58 -16.94
N SER A 356 8.28 -13.95 -15.67
CA SER A 356 7.79 -13.04 -14.62
C SER A 356 8.90 -12.19 -14.00
N LYS A 357 8.72 -10.87 -13.97
CA LYS A 357 9.54 -9.93 -13.19
C LYS A 357 9.34 -10.05 -11.68
N SER A 358 8.19 -10.58 -11.24
CA SER A 358 7.87 -10.79 -9.83
C SER A 358 8.62 -11.98 -9.21
N GLY A 359 9.35 -12.76 -10.03
CA GLY A 359 9.98 -14.01 -9.61
C GLY A 359 9.01 -15.18 -9.45
N LYS A 360 7.70 -14.95 -9.68
CA LYS A 360 6.69 -16.02 -9.69
C LYS A 360 6.71 -16.72 -11.05
N SER A 361 6.77 -18.05 -11.03
CA SER A 361 6.73 -18.87 -12.23
C SER A 361 5.85 -20.07 -11.99
N VAL A 362 5.03 -20.44 -12.97
CA VAL A 362 4.19 -21.63 -12.96
C VAL A 362 4.51 -22.52 -14.16
N GLU A 363 4.24 -23.81 -14.03
CA GLU A 363 4.58 -24.81 -15.04
C GLU A 363 3.54 -24.83 -16.18
N SER A 364 2.28 -24.48 -15.89
CA SER A 364 1.17 -24.60 -16.83
C SER A 364 -0.02 -23.70 -16.49
N VAL A 365 -0.97 -23.63 -17.42
CA VAL A 365 -2.28 -23.00 -17.22
C VAL A 365 -3.06 -23.68 -16.09
N ASP A 366 -2.95 -25.01 -15.97
CA ASP A 366 -3.64 -25.77 -14.91
C ASP A 366 -3.23 -25.28 -13.51
N LYS A 367 -1.96 -24.89 -13.34
CA LYS A 367 -1.49 -24.33 -12.07
C LYS A 367 -2.11 -22.97 -11.75
N LEU A 368 -2.37 -22.12 -12.76
CA LEU A 368 -3.13 -20.88 -12.58
C LEU A 368 -4.59 -21.17 -12.19
N ILE A 369 -5.19 -22.19 -12.80
CA ILE A 369 -6.53 -22.66 -12.45
C ILE A 369 -6.59 -23.14 -10.98
N GLU A 370 -5.59 -23.93 -10.55
CA GLU A 370 -5.50 -24.39 -9.15
C GLU A 370 -5.43 -23.24 -8.16
N ILE A 371 -4.64 -22.20 -8.44
CA ILE A 371 -4.54 -21.01 -7.59
C ILE A 371 -5.90 -20.31 -7.48
N ASN A 372 -6.57 -20.04 -8.61
CA ASN A 372 -7.90 -19.41 -8.59
C ASN A 372 -8.93 -20.27 -7.85
N LYS A 373 -8.91 -21.60 -8.07
CA LYS A 373 -9.78 -22.54 -7.35
C LYS A 373 -9.52 -22.52 -5.83
N LYS A 374 -8.26 -22.45 -5.42
CA LYS A 374 -7.91 -22.36 -3.98
C LYS A 374 -8.41 -21.06 -3.36
N ILE A 375 -8.32 -19.92 -4.07
CA ILE A 375 -8.90 -18.65 -3.60
C ILE A 375 -10.42 -18.76 -3.46
N VAL A 376 -11.10 -19.41 -4.40
CA VAL A 376 -12.56 -19.66 -4.31
C VAL A 376 -12.88 -20.55 -3.11
N GLU A 377 -12.15 -21.65 -2.92
CA GLU A 377 -12.29 -22.55 -1.76
C GLU A 377 -12.11 -21.81 -0.42
N LEU A 378 -11.10 -20.93 -0.32
CA LEU A 378 -10.89 -20.10 0.86
C LEU A 378 -12.06 -19.15 1.10
N GLY A 379 -12.62 -18.56 0.04
CA GLY A 379 -13.83 -17.74 0.14
C GLY A 379 -15.02 -18.53 0.68
N ASP A 380 -15.26 -19.72 0.15
CA ASP A 380 -16.34 -20.61 0.61
C ASP A 380 -16.12 -21.04 2.08
N THR A 381 -14.88 -21.42 2.43
CA THR A 381 -14.53 -21.91 3.77
C THR A 381 -14.69 -20.83 4.85
N TYR A 382 -14.26 -19.60 4.56
CA TYR A 382 -14.26 -18.51 5.55
C TYR A 382 -15.40 -17.49 5.35
N GLY A 383 -16.37 -17.81 4.47
CA GLY A 383 -17.57 -17.00 4.26
C GLY A 383 -17.28 -15.64 3.63
N LYS A 384 -16.24 -15.52 2.82
CA LYS A 384 -15.90 -14.30 2.09
C LYS A 384 -16.39 -14.38 0.64
N PRO A 385 -17.12 -13.38 0.13
CA PRO A 385 -17.49 -13.36 -1.28
C PRO A 385 -16.24 -13.29 -2.16
N VAL A 386 -16.21 -14.11 -3.21
CA VAL A 386 -15.15 -14.04 -4.23
C VAL A 386 -15.72 -13.34 -5.46
N VAL A 387 -15.03 -12.36 -6.00
CA VAL A 387 -15.39 -11.62 -7.20
C VAL A 387 -14.38 -11.86 -8.32
N ALA A 388 -14.89 -11.93 -9.54
CA ALA A 388 -14.08 -11.98 -10.76
C ALA A 388 -13.97 -10.58 -11.36
N THR A 389 -12.76 -10.04 -11.50
CA THR A 389 -12.49 -8.72 -12.07
C THR A 389 -11.60 -8.80 -13.30
N CYS A 390 -11.72 -7.81 -14.23
CA CYS A 390 -10.93 -7.82 -15.47
C CYS A 390 -9.51 -7.27 -15.29
N ASP A 391 -9.28 -6.43 -14.29
CA ASP A 391 -8.05 -5.61 -14.18
C ASP A 391 -7.84 -4.75 -15.43
N THR A 392 -8.85 -3.96 -15.78
CA THR A 392 -8.94 -3.29 -17.08
C THR A 392 -7.99 -2.11 -17.20
N HIS A 393 -7.08 -2.15 -18.18
CA HIS A 393 -6.13 -1.07 -18.49
C HIS A 393 -6.43 -0.38 -19.84
N PHE A 394 -7.22 -1.00 -20.70
CA PHE A 394 -7.66 -0.45 -21.98
C PHE A 394 -9.04 -1.00 -22.37
N ILE A 395 -9.71 -0.37 -23.32
CA ILE A 395 -11.12 -0.68 -23.64
C ILE A 395 -11.24 -1.90 -24.53
N ASP A 396 -10.66 -1.85 -25.71
CA ASP A 396 -10.79 -2.90 -26.73
C ASP A 396 -9.44 -3.65 -26.88
N PRO A 397 -9.42 -4.91 -27.28
CA PRO A 397 -8.18 -5.68 -27.44
C PRO A 397 -7.12 -4.98 -28.30
N GLU A 398 -7.53 -4.23 -29.32
CA GLU A 398 -6.66 -3.51 -30.23
C GLU A 398 -5.94 -2.32 -29.57
N ASP A 399 -6.45 -1.81 -28.46
CA ASP A 399 -5.87 -0.70 -27.70
C ASP A 399 -4.58 -1.09 -26.95
N GLU A 400 -4.27 -2.37 -26.87
CA GLU A 400 -3.01 -2.88 -26.29
C GLU A 400 -1.79 -2.15 -26.86
N VAL A 401 -1.80 -1.81 -28.14
CA VAL A 401 -0.70 -1.10 -28.79
C VAL A 401 -0.38 0.24 -28.12
N PHE A 402 -1.38 0.97 -27.63
CA PHE A 402 -1.17 2.26 -26.95
C PHE A 402 -0.50 2.05 -25.59
N ARG A 403 -0.89 1.01 -24.84
CA ARG A 403 -0.24 0.63 -23.59
C ARG A 403 1.21 0.26 -23.80
N ARG A 404 1.50 -0.52 -24.84
CA ARG A 404 2.87 -0.91 -25.22
C ARG A 404 3.73 0.30 -25.55
N ILE A 405 3.21 1.29 -26.30
CA ILE A 405 3.93 2.54 -26.62
C ILE A 405 4.29 3.31 -25.35
N VAL A 406 3.33 3.47 -24.42
CA VAL A 406 3.56 4.18 -23.15
C VAL A 406 4.61 3.46 -22.31
N GLN A 407 4.46 2.15 -22.12
CA GLN A 407 5.42 1.35 -21.34
C GLN A 407 6.83 1.34 -21.94
N THR A 408 6.94 1.35 -23.29
CA THR A 408 8.23 1.50 -23.97
C THR A 408 8.88 2.85 -23.62
N GLY A 409 8.09 3.92 -23.62
CA GLY A 409 8.55 5.27 -23.24
C GLY A 409 9.01 5.36 -21.78
N GLU A 410 8.42 4.57 -20.88
CA GLU A 410 8.79 4.45 -19.47
C GLU A 410 9.97 3.50 -19.23
N GLY A 411 10.49 2.84 -20.26
CA GLY A 411 11.68 1.98 -20.20
C GLY A 411 11.40 0.55 -19.71
N PHE A 412 10.16 0.07 -19.81
CA PHE A 412 9.83 -1.34 -19.58
C PHE A 412 10.48 -2.21 -20.67
N LYS A 413 11.02 -3.38 -20.27
CA LYS A 413 11.78 -4.24 -21.18
C LYS A 413 10.95 -5.30 -21.91
N ASP A 414 9.80 -5.71 -21.33
CA ASP A 414 8.98 -6.83 -21.85
C ASP A 414 7.64 -6.32 -22.39
N VAL A 415 7.70 -5.25 -23.17
CA VAL A 415 6.50 -4.57 -23.68
C VAL A 415 5.78 -5.34 -24.78
N ASP A 416 6.44 -6.29 -25.44
CA ASP A 416 5.86 -7.08 -26.53
C ASP A 416 4.97 -8.24 -26.04
N ASN A 417 5.02 -8.58 -24.74
CA ASN A 417 4.22 -9.64 -24.14
C ASN A 417 3.17 -9.04 -23.18
N GLN A 418 2.17 -8.39 -23.77
CA GLN A 418 1.11 -7.73 -23.01
C GLN A 418 0.07 -8.73 -22.49
N ALA A 419 -0.33 -8.55 -21.21
CA ALA A 419 -1.51 -9.23 -20.69
C ALA A 419 -2.79 -8.65 -21.31
N PRO A 420 -3.84 -9.47 -21.57
CA PRO A 420 -5.06 -9.04 -22.23
C PRO A 420 -6.01 -8.28 -21.27
N LEU A 421 -5.57 -7.13 -20.79
CA LEU A 421 -6.24 -6.31 -19.77
C LEU A 421 -7.30 -5.39 -20.38
N PHE A 422 -8.11 -5.91 -21.30
CA PHE A 422 -9.19 -5.16 -21.91
C PHE A 422 -10.52 -5.29 -21.14
N TYR A 423 -11.43 -4.36 -21.39
CA TYR A 423 -12.74 -4.35 -20.74
C TYR A 423 -13.64 -5.42 -21.35
N ARG A 424 -14.08 -6.40 -20.55
CA ARG A 424 -14.86 -7.56 -21.00
C ARG A 424 -16.34 -7.40 -20.69
N THR A 425 -17.18 -7.96 -21.56
CA THR A 425 -18.60 -8.17 -21.30
C THR A 425 -18.81 -9.25 -20.25
N THR A 426 -20.03 -9.32 -19.70
CA THR A 426 -20.41 -10.40 -18.76
C THR A 426 -20.26 -11.79 -19.38
N ASP A 427 -20.64 -11.96 -20.65
CA ASP A 427 -20.55 -13.25 -21.34
C ASP A 427 -19.08 -13.67 -21.55
N GLU A 428 -18.20 -12.73 -21.90
CA GLU A 428 -16.77 -12.99 -21.99
C GLU A 428 -16.19 -13.37 -20.62
N MET A 429 -16.57 -12.66 -19.55
CA MET A 429 -16.13 -13.02 -18.20
C MET A 429 -16.64 -14.39 -17.77
N LEU A 430 -17.90 -14.74 -18.03
CA LEU A 430 -18.42 -16.08 -17.72
C LEU A 430 -17.66 -17.18 -18.45
N LYS A 431 -17.20 -16.93 -19.67
CA LYS A 431 -16.36 -17.85 -20.44
C LYS A 431 -14.96 -18.00 -19.84
N GLU A 432 -14.34 -16.89 -19.40
CA GLU A 432 -13.03 -16.92 -18.75
C GLU A 432 -13.01 -17.80 -17.49
N PHE A 433 -14.12 -17.92 -16.78
CA PHE A 433 -14.25 -18.67 -15.53
C PHE A 433 -15.05 -19.97 -15.66
N GLU A 434 -15.32 -20.47 -16.88
CA GLU A 434 -16.08 -21.71 -17.11
C GLU A 434 -15.46 -22.94 -16.44
N TYR A 435 -14.14 -22.93 -16.17
CA TYR A 435 -13.41 -23.99 -15.46
C TYR A 435 -13.84 -24.16 -13.98
N LEU A 436 -14.57 -23.21 -13.40
CA LEU A 436 -15.19 -23.28 -12.07
C LEU A 436 -16.55 -24.03 -12.10
N GLY A 437 -17.07 -24.32 -13.28
CA GLY A 437 -18.44 -24.77 -13.49
C GLY A 437 -19.45 -23.60 -13.54
N LYS A 438 -20.57 -23.84 -14.21
CA LYS A 438 -21.54 -22.79 -14.58
C LYS A 438 -22.08 -22.00 -13.38
N GLU A 439 -22.40 -22.67 -12.27
CA GLU A 439 -23.00 -22.03 -11.09
C GLU A 439 -21.97 -21.15 -10.37
N LYS A 440 -20.76 -21.68 -10.11
CA LYS A 440 -19.71 -20.93 -9.44
C LYS A 440 -19.17 -19.78 -10.31
N ALA A 441 -19.04 -19.98 -11.62
CA ALA A 441 -18.68 -18.90 -12.54
C ALA A 441 -19.71 -17.76 -12.49
N TYR A 442 -21.00 -18.07 -12.50
CA TYR A 442 -22.06 -17.07 -12.37
C TYR A 442 -22.03 -16.38 -11.01
N GLU A 443 -21.75 -17.11 -9.94
CA GLU A 443 -21.61 -16.56 -8.59
C GLU A 443 -20.51 -15.50 -8.54
N VAL A 444 -19.29 -15.82 -8.97
CA VAL A 444 -18.14 -14.91 -8.86
C VAL A 444 -18.19 -13.75 -9.85
N VAL A 445 -18.74 -13.96 -11.06
CA VAL A 445 -18.81 -12.93 -12.11
C VAL A 445 -20.00 -12.00 -11.94
N VAL A 446 -21.17 -12.54 -11.55
CA VAL A 446 -22.43 -11.78 -11.55
C VAL A 446 -22.96 -11.55 -10.13
N THR A 447 -23.17 -12.61 -9.36
CA THR A 447 -23.84 -12.50 -8.07
C THR A 447 -23.03 -11.69 -7.07
N ASN A 448 -21.76 -12.07 -6.88
CA ASN A 448 -20.91 -11.43 -5.89
C ASN A 448 -20.46 -10.03 -6.30
N THR A 449 -20.20 -9.77 -7.58
CA THR A 449 -19.89 -8.41 -8.07
C THR A 449 -21.05 -7.45 -7.84
N ASN A 450 -22.31 -7.88 -8.10
CA ASN A 450 -23.48 -7.09 -7.77
C ASN A 450 -23.64 -6.90 -6.25
N LYS A 451 -23.41 -7.95 -5.45
CA LYS A 451 -23.44 -7.87 -3.98
C LYS A 451 -22.50 -6.80 -3.44
N ILE A 452 -21.25 -6.78 -3.92
CA ILE A 452 -20.28 -5.73 -3.56
C ILE A 452 -20.77 -4.35 -4.01
N ALA A 453 -21.27 -4.23 -5.24
CA ALA A 453 -21.79 -2.96 -5.74
C ALA A 453 -23.00 -2.44 -4.94
N ASP A 454 -23.85 -3.35 -4.45
CA ASP A 454 -25.04 -3.00 -3.67
C ASP A 454 -24.71 -2.55 -2.24
N MET A 455 -23.54 -2.94 -1.69
CA MET A 455 -23.05 -2.48 -0.38
C MET A 455 -22.66 -0.99 -0.39
N MET A 456 -22.33 -0.42 -1.56
CA MET A 456 -21.92 0.97 -1.67
C MET A 456 -23.12 1.91 -1.63
N GLU A 457 -23.00 2.99 -0.88
CA GLU A 457 -23.97 4.09 -0.89
C GLU A 457 -23.70 5.05 -2.08
N HIS A 458 -24.57 6.04 -2.25
CA HIS A 458 -24.26 7.15 -3.14
C HIS A 458 -23.20 8.04 -2.50
N ILE A 459 -22.10 8.26 -3.22
CA ILE A 459 -20.97 9.07 -2.77
C ILE A 459 -20.76 10.23 -3.73
N GLU A 460 -20.54 11.42 -3.18
CA GLU A 460 -20.14 12.61 -3.93
C GLU A 460 -18.65 12.92 -3.68
N PRO A 461 -17.74 12.49 -4.56
CA PRO A 461 -16.31 12.74 -4.43
C PRO A 461 -15.94 14.23 -4.41
N VAL A 462 -16.64 15.03 -5.20
CA VAL A 462 -16.48 16.48 -5.24
C VAL A 462 -17.78 17.12 -4.80
N PRO A 463 -17.77 17.88 -3.69
CA PRO A 463 -18.95 18.63 -3.25
C PRO A 463 -19.44 19.59 -4.35
N LYS A 464 -20.77 19.74 -4.48
CA LYS A 464 -21.36 20.69 -5.43
C LYS A 464 -21.22 22.13 -4.97
N GLU A 465 -21.08 22.33 -3.67
CA GLU A 465 -20.95 23.63 -3.07
C GLU A 465 -19.48 24.08 -3.04
N THR A 466 -19.26 25.38 -3.15
CA THR A 466 -17.94 25.99 -2.93
C THR A 466 -17.74 26.31 -1.47
N TYR A 467 -16.55 26.01 -0.94
CA TYR A 467 -16.18 26.28 0.44
C TYR A 467 -15.05 27.32 0.47
N PRO A 468 -15.37 28.63 0.31
CA PRO A 468 -14.35 29.67 0.46
C PRO A 468 -13.80 29.66 1.88
N PRO A 469 -12.51 29.97 2.07
CA PRO A 469 -11.95 30.08 3.41
C PRO A 469 -12.66 31.15 4.20
N HIS A 470 -12.80 30.95 5.51
CA HIS A 470 -13.34 31.96 6.43
C HIS A 470 -12.21 32.86 6.94
N MET A 471 -12.43 34.17 6.89
CA MET A 471 -11.53 35.18 7.47
C MET A 471 -12.39 36.18 8.21
N GLU A 472 -12.12 36.33 9.50
CA GLU A 472 -12.82 37.32 10.34
C GLU A 472 -12.64 38.74 9.78
N ASN A 473 -13.68 39.53 9.78
CA ASN A 473 -13.73 40.94 9.34
C ASN A 473 -13.27 41.16 7.87
N ALA A 474 -13.31 40.12 7.01
CA ALA A 474 -12.83 40.25 5.64
C ALA A 474 -13.57 41.31 4.83
N ASN A 475 -14.87 41.46 5.02
CA ASN A 475 -15.68 42.46 4.33
C ASN A 475 -15.31 43.88 4.80
N GLU A 476 -15.28 44.10 6.09
CA GLU A 476 -14.98 45.38 6.74
C GLU A 476 -13.55 45.83 6.44
N ASP A 477 -12.59 44.91 6.52
CA ASP A 477 -11.18 45.18 6.23
C ASP A 477 -10.96 45.52 4.76
N PHE A 478 -11.59 44.77 3.84
CA PHE A 478 -11.48 45.04 2.41
C PHE A 478 -12.06 46.36 2.02
N GLU A 479 -13.26 46.72 2.54
CA GLU A 479 -13.87 48.01 2.33
C GLU A 479 -13.01 49.13 2.92
N ARG A 480 -12.60 49.01 4.18
CA ARG A 480 -11.77 50.00 4.89
C ARG A 480 -10.46 50.28 4.14
N ILE A 481 -9.67 49.24 3.81
CA ILE A 481 -8.39 49.38 3.11
C ILE A 481 -8.59 50.07 1.76
N SER A 482 -9.62 49.67 1.01
CA SER A 482 -9.90 50.23 -0.31
C SER A 482 -10.32 51.71 -0.22
N MET A 483 -11.16 52.06 0.74
CA MET A 483 -11.60 53.45 0.95
C MET A 483 -10.46 54.34 1.45
N GLU A 484 -9.72 53.92 2.49
CA GLU A 484 -8.58 54.68 3.04
C GLU A 484 -7.53 54.95 1.95
N THR A 485 -7.23 53.98 1.10
CA THR A 485 -6.29 54.15 -0.03
C THR A 485 -6.83 55.13 -1.05
N ALA A 486 -8.11 55.01 -1.43
CA ALA A 486 -8.74 55.94 -2.38
C ALA A 486 -8.73 57.37 -1.83
N GLU A 487 -9.09 57.58 -0.56
CA GLU A 487 -9.06 58.89 0.09
C GLU A 487 -7.65 59.48 0.19
N SER A 488 -6.65 58.63 0.41
CA SER A 488 -5.25 59.06 0.46
C SER A 488 -4.75 59.56 -0.89
N ILE A 489 -5.27 59.01 -1.98
CA ILE A 489 -4.85 59.34 -3.36
C ILE A 489 -5.68 60.53 -3.90
N TYR A 490 -6.99 60.47 -3.77
CA TYR A 490 -7.94 61.39 -4.41
C TYR A 490 -8.56 62.44 -3.48
N GLY A 491 -8.22 62.40 -2.16
CA GLY A 491 -8.75 63.31 -1.16
C GLY A 491 -10.10 62.91 -0.62
N SER A 492 -10.53 63.62 0.47
CA SER A 492 -11.86 63.44 1.09
C SER A 492 -12.60 64.79 1.09
N PRO A 493 -13.82 64.90 0.49
CA PRO A 493 -14.58 63.82 -0.13
C PRO A 493 -13.97 63.33 -1.45
N LEU A 494 -14.24 62.06 -1.80
CA LEU A 494 -13.78 61.47 -3.08
C LEU A 494 -14.47 62.16 -4.28
N PRO A 495 -13.79 62.30 -5.44
CA PRO A 495 -14.44 62.69 -6.69
C PRO A 495 -15.55 61.71 -7.09
N GLU A 496 -16.66 62.22 -7.60
CA GLU A 496 -17.86 61.41 -7.91
C GLU A 496 -17.56 60.15 -8.80
N VAL A 497 -16.66 60.30 -9.80
CA VAL A 497 -16.25 59.21 -10.67
C VAL A 497 -15.55 58.10 -9.90
N VAL A 498 -14.67 58.46 -8.97
CA VAL A 498 -13.92 57.55 -8.10
C VAL A 498 -14.86 56.82 -7.14
N GLU A 499 -15.69 57.58 -6.42
CA GLU A 499 -16.61 57.03 -5.43
C GLU A 499 -17.63 56.07 -6.06
N LYS A 500 -18.31 56.46 -7.14
CA LYS A 500 -19.26 55.62 -7.85
C LYS A 500 -18.60 54.30 -8.34
N ARG A 501 -17.40 54.38 -8.87
CA ARG A 501 -16.68 53.20 -9.36
C ARG A 501 -16.33 52.27 -8.19
N LEU A 502 -15.74 52.79 -7.14
CA LEU A 502 -15.30 52.02 -5.99
C LEU A 502 -16.49 51.35 -5.26
N ARG A 503 -17.54 52.11 -4.95
CA ARG A 503 -18.74 51.59 -4.30
C ARG A 503 -19.38 50.46 -5.10
N ARG A 504 -19.59 50.65 -6.39
CA ARG A 504 -20.14 49.61 -7.26
C ARG A 504 -19.36 48.32 -7.20
N GLU A 505 -18.03 48.39 -7.19
CA GLU A 505 -17.19 47.17 -7.15
C GLU A 505 -17.19 46.56 -5.75
N LEU A 506 -17.08 47.36 -4.67
CA LEU A 506 -17.16 46.87 -3.29
C LEU A 506 -18.50 46.18 -3.02
N ASP A 507 -19.62 46.80 -3.41
CA ASP A 507 -20.96 46.21 -3.24
C ASP A 507 -21.07 44.86 -3.96
N SER A 508 -20.53 44.77 -5.15
CA SER A 508 -20.54 43.49 -5.90
C SER A 508 -19.64 42.44 -5.27
N ILE A 509 -18.41 42.80 -4.90
CA ILE A 509 -17.44 41.85 -4.34
C ILE A 509 -17.91 41.34 -2.96
N ILE A 510 -18.33 42.24 -2.08
CA ILE A 510 -18.80 41.93 -0.73
C ILE A 510 -20.14 41.20 -0.79
N GLY A 511 -21.09 41.70 -1.60
CA GLY A 511 -22.43 41.11 -1.71
C GLY A 511 -22.43 39.69 -2.29
N ASN A 512 -21.44 39.32 -3.08
CA ASN A 512 -21.25 37.96 -3.60
C ASN A 512 -20.29 37.09 -2.75
N GLY A 513 -19.83 37.59 -1.59
CA GLY A 513 -18.97 36.82 -0.67
C GLY A 513 -17.51 36.63 -1.14
N TYR A 514 -17.03 37.48 -2.05
CA TYR A 514 -15.66 37.36 -2.58
C TYR A 514 -14.61 38.18 -1.80
N ALA A 515 -14.99 38.98 -0.83
CA ALA A 515 -14.05 39.83 -0.07
C ALA A 515 -12.88 39.03 0.54
N VAL A 516 -13.17 37.86 1.05
CA VAL A 516 -12.13 36.94 1.61
C VAL A 516 -11.06 36.61 0.61
N LEU A 517 -11.41 36.37 -0.66
CA LEU A 517 -10.44 36.06 -1.72
C LEU A 517 -9.58 37.27 -2.08
N TYR A 518 -10.19 38.45 -2.10
CA TYR A 518 -9.45 39.71 -2.29
C TYR A 518 -8.52 39.99 -1.10
N MET A 519 -8.93 39.73 0.13
CA MET A 519 -8.07 39.90 1.31
C MET A 519 -6.89 38.90 1.31
N ILE A 520 -7.11 37.66 0.87
CA ILE A 520 -6.00 36.70 0.69
C ILE A 520 -5.01 37.22 -0.34
N ALA A 521 -5.50 37.65 -1.52
CA ALA A 521 -4.66 38.22 -2.55
C ALA A 521 -3.88 39.45 -2.06
N GLN A 522 -4.56 40.38 -1.36
CA GLN A 522 -3.94 41.57 -0.77
C GLN A 522 -2.78 41.19 0.17
N LYS A 523 -3.02 40.26 1.10
CA LYS A 523 -1.98 39.80 2.04
C LYS A 523 -0.79 39.15 1.34
N LEU A 524 -1.05 38.32 0.35
CA LEU A 524 0.01 37.66 -0.43
C LEU A 524 0.85 38.66 -1.23
N VAL A 525 0.19 39.62 -1.91
CA VAL A 525 0.90 40.65 -2.68
C VAL A 525 1.70 41.55 -1.76
N LYS A 526 1.09 41.96 -0.63
CA LYS A 526 1.76 42.79 0.36
C LYS A 526 3.00 42.09 0.93
N ASP A 527 2.87 40.83 1.36
CA ASP A 527 3.96 40.06 1.92
C ASP A 527 5.12 39.90 0.90
N SER A 528 4.78 39.62 -0.36
CA SER A 528 5.78 39.53 -1.43
C SER A 528 6.51 40.87 -1.64
N ASN A 529 5.79 41.97 -1.69
CA ASN A 529 6.37 43.30 -1.87
C ASN A 529 7.23 43.71 -0.65
N ASP A 530 6.78 43.41 0.57
CA ASP A 530 7.52 43.68 1.82
C ASP A 530 8.87 42.90 1.86
N HIS A 531 8.95 41.75 1.18
CA HIS A 531 10.18 40.98 0.98
C HIS A 531 10.98 41.36 -0.27
N GLY A 532 10.57 42.40 -1.00
CA GLY A 532 11.29 42.90 -2.17
C GLY A 532 11.04 42.14 -3.48
N TYR A 533 10.01 41.28 -3.52
CA TYR A 533 9.60 40.59 -4.73
C TYR A 533 8.53 41.40 -5.48
N ILE A 534 8.68 41.47 -6.79
CA ILE A 534 7.71 42.16 -7.65
C ILE A 534 6.58 41.21 -8.00
N VAL A 535 5.34 41.64 -7.79
CA VAL A 535 4.13 40.91 -8.16
C VAL A 535 3.41 41.67 -9.27
N GLY A 536 3.24 41.03 -10.42
CA GLY A 536 2.47 41.57 -11.55
C GLY A 536 1.06 40.98 -11.59
N SER A 537 0.08 41.80 -11.89
CA SER A 537 -1.30 41.36 -12.09
C SER A 537 -1.50 40.68 -13.43
N ARG A 538 -2.36 39.67 -13.51
CA ARG A 538 -2.73 38.96 -14.72
C ARG A 538 -4.24 38.76 -14.82
N GLY A 539 -4.77 38.92 -16.01
CA GLY A 539 -6.20 38.71 -16.30
C GLY A 539 -7.08 39.88 -15.83
N SER A 540 -8.35 39.60 -15.55
CA SER A 540 -9.37 40.61 -15.27
C SER A 540 -9.18 41.41 -13.96
N VAL A 541 -8.30 40.97 -13.06
CA VAL A 541 -7.99 41.71 -11.83
C VAL A 541 -7.38 43.08 -12.13
N GLY A 542 -6.66 43.22 -13.24
CA GLY A 542 -6.10 44.48 -13.72
C GLY A 542 -7.16 45.53 -14.16
N SER A 543 -8.45 45.15 -14.25
CA SER A 543 -9.56 46.06 -14.53
C SER A 543 -10.44 46.36 -13.31
N SER A 544 -10.06 45.88 -12.12
CA SER A 544 -10.77 46.14 -10.87
C SER A 544 -10.15 47.29 -10.12
N PHE A 545 -10.91 48.39 -9.96
CA PHE A 545 -10.48 49.55 -9.20
C PHE A 545 -10.37 49.24 -7.71
N ALA A 546 -11.29 48.44 -7.16
CA ALA A 546 -11.19 47.95 -5.78
C ALA A 546 -9.90 47.14 -5.54
N ALA A 547 -9.47 46.33 -6.50
CA ALA A 547 -8.20 45.59 -6.41
C ALA A 547 -6.98 46.54 -6.42
N THR A 548 -7.05 47.63 -7.20
CA THR A 548 -6.00 48.65 -7.20
C THR A 548 -5.94 49.36 -5.84
N MET A 549 -7.09 49.76 -5.29
CA MET A 549 -7.16 50.44 -3.99
C MET A 549 -6.78 49.52 -2.84
N ALA A 550 -6.99 48.22 -2.97
CA ALA A 550 -6.52 47.24 -1.98
C ALA A 550 -5.03 46.89 -2.12
N GLY A 551 -4.31 47.42 -3.13
CA GLY A 551 -2.90 47.12 -3.34
C GLY A 551 -2.64 45.72 -3.94
N ILE A 552 -3.63 45.12 -4.59
CA ILE A 552 -3.51 43.81 -5.26
C ILE A 552 -2.91 43.96 -6.65
N THR A 553 -3.21 45.09 -7.33
CA THR A 553 -2.69 45.41 -8.66
C THR A 553 -2.30 46.90 -8.73
N GLU A 554 -1.31 47.19 -9.55
CA GLU A 554 -0.85 48.56 -9.82
C GLU A 554 -1.61 49.23 -10.98
N VAL A 555 -2.45 48.48 -11.67
CA VAL A 555 -3.20 49.02 -12.84
C VAL A 555 -4.42 49.81 -12.38
N ASN A 556 -4.46 51.07 -12.73
CA ASN A 556 -5.63 51.92 -12.46
C ASN A 556 -6.60 51.91 -13.67
N PRO A 557 -7.79 51.32 -13.53
CA PRO A 557 -8.76 51.16 -14.61
C PRO A 557 -9.70 52.37 -14.79
N LEU A 558 -9.49 53.46 -14.06
CA LEU A 558 -10.25 54.72 -14.26
C LEU A 558 -9.89 55.35 -15.61
N PRO A 559 -10.78 56.23 -16.13
CA PRO A 559 -10.42 57.04 -17.31
C PRO A 559 -9.10 57.81 -17.11
N PRO A 560 -8.40 58.19 -18.18
CA PRO A 560 -7.18 58.98 -18.05
C PRO A 560 -7.39 60.23 -17.21
N HIS A 561 -6.51 60.49 -16.25
CA HIS A 561 -6.64 61.61 -15.31
C HIS A 561 -5.29 61.98 -14.71
N TYR A 562 -5.25 63.21 -14.19
CA TYR A 562 -4.13 63.70 -13.38
C TYR A 562 -4.54 63.79 -11.92
N VAL A 563 -3.62 63.45 -11.03
CA VAL A 563 -3.78 63.61 -9.58
C VAL A 563 -2.60 64.39 -9.02
N CYS A 564 -2.84 65.45 -8.30
CA CYS A 564 -1.78 66.18 -7.62
C CYS A 564 -1.33 65.43 -6.36
N PRO A 565 -0.09 65.00 -6.22
CA PRO A 565 0.39 64.24 -5.07
C PRO A 565 0.42 65.07 -3.76
N ASN A 566 0.34 66.38 -3.84
CA ASN A 566 0.39 67.25 -2.65
C ASN A 566 -0.99 67.66 -2.09
N CYS A 567 -2.01 67.82 -2.96
CA CYS A 567 -3.33 68.31 -2.52
C CYS A 567 -4.48 67.42 -2.98
N ALA A 568 -4.16 66.25 -3.60
CA ALA A 568 -5.13 65.27 -4.10
C ALA A 568 -6.15 65.80 -5.13
N TYR A 569 -5.95 67.06 -5.64
CA TYR A 569 -6.77 67.54 -6.76
C TYR A 569 -6.66 66.58 -7.95
N SER A 570 -7.79 66.22 -8.50
CA SER A 570 -7.82 65.31 -9.68
C SER A 570 -8.63 65.92 -10.83
N GLU A 571 -8.16 65.69 -12.06
CA GLU A 571 -8.78 66.13 -13.30
C GLU A 571 -8.90 64.95 -14.26
N PHE A 572 -10.14 64.55 -14.56
CA PHE A 572 -10.44 63.46 -15.49
C PHE A 572 -10.55 64.01 -16.92
N LEU A 573 -9.86 63.37 -17.85
CA LEU A 573 -9.89 63.75 -19.25
C LEU A 573 -11.09 63.06 -19.92
N GLU A 574 -11.80 63.80 -20.80
CA GLU A 574 -12.92 63.30 -21.62
C GLU A 574 -12.49 62.27 -22.66
#